data_102586f1c80a8e9514878cf70c77a71a
#
_entry.id   102586f1c80a8e9514878cf70c77a71a
#
_cell.length_a   1.000
_cell.length_b   1.000
_cell.length_c   1.000
_cell.angle_alpha   90.00
_cell.angle_beta   90.00
_cell.angle_gamma   90.00
#
_symmetry.space_group_name_H-M   'P 1'
#
loop_
_entity.id
_entity.type
_entity.pdbx_description
1 polymer ?
#
loop_
_entity_poly.entity_id
_entity_poly.type
_entity_poly.pdbx_seq_one_letter_code
_entity_poly.pdbx_strand_id
1 'polypeptide(L)'
;MIDIAEKEGSLQLKGNTEKGGAAIEKYLSAIRKVLILSDPNYSDLNKGFDWCAAYVYYIVTKAGFLLAPTPIKSHNKSLGLVSVWREWALEKDILISPEQEPRLGDIVLFDQLISEHSLDHMGVVIENTGTYIICSGGILIIKQISSNALRM
;
A
#
# COMPACT_ATOMS: atom_id res chain seq x y z
N MET A 1 -5.91 10.77 7.93
CA MET A 1 -5.15 9.85 7.06
C MET A 1 -4.28 10.62 6.05
N ILE A 2 -4.82 11.61 5.36
CA ILE A 2 -4.11 12.42 4.35
C ILE A 2 -2.86 13.08 4.95
N ASP A 3 -2.99 13.84 6.03
CA ASP A 3 -1.85 14.53 6.68
C ASP A 3 -0.71 13.57 7.06
N ILE A 4 -1.06 12.34 7.46
CA ILE A 4 -0.07 11.29 7.76
C ILE A 4 0.60 10.85 6.46
N ALA A 5 -0.16 10.61 5.40
CA ALA A 5 0.36 10.19 4.12
C ALA A 5 1.28 11.24 3.49
N GLU A 6 0.90 12.52 3.54
CA GLU A 6 1.72 13.65 3.08
C GLU A 6 3.03 13.74 3.86
N LYS A 7 2.94 13.74 5.20
CA LYS A 7 4.11 13.79 6.08
C LYS A 7 5.07 12.64 5.82
N GLU A 8 4.56 11.42 5.77
CA GLU A 8 5.42 10.24 5.54
C GLU A 8 5.99 10.22 4.11
N GLY A 9 5.21 10.62 3.11
CA GLY A 9 5.67 10.73 1.72
C GLY A 9 6.77 11.77 1.54
N SER A 10 6.70 12.90 2.26
CA SER A 10 7.71 13.96 2.20
C SER A 10 9.08 13.53 2.73
N LEU A 11 9.15 12.47 3.55
CA LEU A 11 10.42 11.94 4.07
C LEU A 11 11.27 11.26 3.00
N GLN A 12 10.69 10.85 1.88
CA GLN A 12 11.35 10.19 0.75
C GLN A 12 12.29 9.04 1.18
N LEU A 13 11.87 8.28 2.20
CA LEU A 13 12.66 7.18 2.73
C LEU A 13 12.83 6.09 1.68
N LYS A 14 14.01 5.46 1.68
CA LYS A 14 14.35 4.36 0.77
C LYS A 14 14.84 3.16 1.57
N GLY A 15 14.48 1.98 1.12
CA GLY A 15 15.09 0.75 1.57
C GLY A 15 16.49 0.55 0.98
N ASN A 16 17.22 -0.40 1.51
CA ASN A 16 18.47 -0.88 0.93
C ASN A 16 18.21 -1.76 -0.32
N THR A 17 19.26 -2.33 -0.89
CA THR A 17 19.16 -3.21 -2.07
C THR A 17 18.32 -4.47 -1.84
N GLU A 18 18.22 -4.92 -0.58
CA GLU A 18 17.38 -6.05 -0.15
C GLU A 18 15.98 -5.61 0.29
N LYS A 19 15.54 -4.41 -0.08
CA LYS A 19 14.23 -3.81 0.24
C LYS A 19 13.94 -3.71 1.75
N GLY A 20 14.95 -3.71 2.61
CA GLY A 20 14.87 -3.60 4.06
C GLY A 20 15.65 -2.40 4.60
N GLY A 21 16.00 -2.46 5.88
CA GLY A 21 16.84 -1.47 6.57
C GLY A 21 16.08 -0.54 7.51
N ALA A 22 16.82 0.01 8.46
CA ALA A 22 16.27 0.79 9.58
C ALA A 22 15.40 1.99 9.16
N ALA A 23 15.70 2.61 8.01
CA ALA A 23 14.98 3.80 7.55
C ALA A 23 13.49 3.53 7.26
N ILE A 24 13.18 2.33 6.74
CA ILE A 24 11.80 1.96 6.34
C ILE A 24 11.18 0.90 7.27
N GLU A 25 11.91 0.41 8.28
CA GLU A 25 11.41 -0.65 9.16
C GLU A 25 10.10 -0.28 9.87
N LYS A 26 9.87 0.99 10.15
CA LYS A 26 8.59 1.45 10.71
C LYS A 26 7.37 1.07 9.84
N TYR A 27 7.55 1.00 8.51
CA TYR A 27 6.49 0.58 7.58
C TYR A 27 6.39 -0.95 7.51
N LEU A 28 7.54 -1.63 7.56
CA LEU A 28 7.60 -3.08 7.41
C LEU A 28 7.15 -3.84 8.65
N SER A 29 7.38 -3.28 9.85
CA SER A 29 7.36 -4.00 11.12
C SER A 29 6.08 -4.79 11.39
N ALA A 30 4.91 -4.25 11.09
CA ALA A 30 3.64 -4.92 11.35
C ALA A 30 3.42 -6.14 10.45
N ILE A 31 3.78 -6.01 9.18
CA ILE A 31 3.69 -7.08 8.18
C ILE A 31 4.81 -8.11 8.39
N ARG A 32 6.01 -7.65 8.71
CA ARG A 32 7.16 -8.50 9.03
C ARG A 32 6.86 -9.50 10.16
N LYS A 33 6.15 -9.07 11.21
CA LYS A 33 5.72 -9.96 12.31
C LYS A 33 4.90 -11.15 11.84
N VAL A 34 4.12 -10.97 10.78
CA VAL A 34 3.34 -12.06 10.17
C VAL A 34 4.23 -12.94 9.30
N LEU A 35 5.10 -12.32 8.49
CA LEU A 35 5.97 -13.04 7.57
C LEU A 35 6.98 -13.93 8.29
N ILE A 36 7.50 -13.52 9.43
CA ILE A 36 8.42 -14.33 10.27
C ILE A 36 7.79 -15.67 10.66
N LEU A 37 6.46 -15.74 10.81
CA LEU A 37 5.78 -17.00 11.17
C LEU A 37 5.85 -18.04 10.05
N SER A 38 5.98 -17.60 8.81
CA SER A 38 6.08 -18.47 7.62
C SER A 38 7.51 -18.63 7.12
N ASP A 39 8.34 -17.61 7.29
CA ASP A 39 9.75 -17.60 6.87
C ASP A 39 10.60 -16.81 7.87
N PRO A 40 11.37 -17.52 8.73
CA PRO A 40 12.27 -16.91 9.74
C PRO A 40 13.33 -15.96 9.16
N ASN A 41 13.64 -16.03 7.86
CA ASN A 41 14.59 -15.12 7.23
C ASN A 41 14.15 -13.65 7.31
N TYR A 42 12.85 -13.39 7.44
CA TYR A 42 12.32 -12.04 7.67
C TYR A 42 12.63 -11.48 9.05
N SER A 43 13.29 -12.23 9.96
CA SER A 43 13.82 -11.68 11.21
C SER A 43 15.04 -10.77 11.01
N ASP A 44 15.75 -10.90 9.89
CA ASP A 44 16.82 -9.99 9.49
C ASP A 44 16.25 -8.67 8.99
N LEU A 45 16.47 -7.58 9.74
CA LEU A 45 15.95 -6.24 9.40
C LEU A 45 16.56 -5.65 8.13
N ASN A 46 17.69 -6.19 7.65
CA ASN A 46 18.27 -5.78 6.38
C ASN A 46 17.54 -6.39 5.19
N LYS A 47 16.81 -7.47 5.39
CA LYS A 47 15.95 -8.08 4.38
C LYS A 47 14.54 -7.51 4.47
N GLY A 48 13.97 -7.18 3.33
CA GLY A 48 12.61 -6.65 3.24
C GLY A 48 11.79 -7.35 2.16
N PHE A 49 10.78 -6.67 1.71
CA PHE A 49 9.86 -7.10 0.66
C PHE A 49 9.34 -5.86 -0.08
N ASP A 50 8.56 -6.04 -1.14
CA ASP A 50 7.90 -4.92 -1.80
C ASP A 50 6.95 -4.25 -0.82
N TRP A 51 7.21 -3.00 -0.49
CA TRP A 51 6.66 -2.39 0.73
C TRP A 51 5.59 -1.33 0.49
N CYS A 52 5.14 -1.10 -0.74
CA CYS A 52 4.04 -0.16 -1.02
C CYS A 52 2.76 -0.50 -0.21
N ALA A 53 2.40 -1.79 -0.17
CA ALA A 53 1.24 -2.25 0.60
C ALA A 53 1.45 -2.15 2.12
N ALA A 54 2.65 -2.44 2.61
CA ALA A 54 3.00 -2.28 4.02
C ALA A 54 3.03 -0.80 4.44
N TYR A 55 3.46 0.09 3.55
CA TYR A 55 3.39 1.54 3.76
C TYR A 55 1.94 2.01 3.90
N VAL A 56 1.06 1.63 2.99
CA VAL A 56 -0.37 1.98 3.08
C VAL A 56 -0.98 1.40 4.35
N TYR A 57 -0.64 0.16 4.72
CA TYR A 57 -1.07 -0.44 5.99
C TYR A 57 -0.65 0.41 7.20
N TYR A 58 0.60 0.88 7.22
CA TYR A 58 1.09 1.77 8.26
C TYR A 58 0.26 3.07 8.33
N ILE A 59 0.02 3.74 7.18
CA ILE A 59 -0.77 4.98 7.13
C ILE A 59 -2.18 4.77 7.68
N VAL A 60 -2.88 3.72 7.23
CA VAL A 60 -4.24 3.39 7.65
C VAL A 60 -4.32 3.13 9.16
N THR A 61 -3.40 2.32 9.68
CA THR A 61 -3.39 2.01 11.12
C THR A 61 -2.99 3.22 11.98
N LYS A 62 -2.06 4.06 11.51
CA LYS A 62 -1.72 5.34 12.16
C LYS A 62 -2.86 6.33 12.14
N ALA A 63 -3.74 6.29 11.16
CA ALA A 63 -4.96 7.09 11.09
C ALA A 63 -6.06 6.60 12.05
N GLY A 64 -5.81 5.53 12.80
CA GLY A 64 -6.72 5.00 13.82
C GLY A 64 -7.65 3.89 13.34
N PHE A 65 -7.51 3.41 12.12
CA PHE A 65 -8.30 2.26 11.64
C PHE A 65 -7.76 0.96 12.25
N LEU A 66 -8.66 0.19 12.85
CA LEU A 66 -8.34 -1.12 13.41
C LEU A 66 -8.40 -2.17 12.30
N LEU A 67 -7.25 -2.47 11.74
CA LEU A 67 -7.10 -3.42 10.64
C LEU A 67 -6.07 -4.49 11.02
N ALA A 68 -6.49 -5.77 10.98
CA ALA A 68 -5.57 -6.87 11.19
C ALA A 68 -4.62 -7.01 9.99
N PRO A 69 -3.35 -7.36 10.19
CA PRO A 69 -2.41 -7.55 9.07
C PRO A 69 -2.78 -8.74 8.16
N THR A 70 -3.61 -9.67 8.66
CA THR A 70 -4.20 -10.80 7.91
C THR A 70 -5.71 -10.78 8.08
N PRO A 71 -6.44 -9.91 7.36
CA PRO A 71 -7.86 -9.66 7.64
C PRO A 71 -8.79 -10.72 7.04
N ILE A 72 -8.34 -11.51 6.07
CA ILE A 72 -9.15 -12.50 5.37
C ILE A 72 -9.01 -13.85 6.05
N LYS A 73 -10.11 -14.39 6.59
CA LYS A 73 -10.11 -15.62 7.38
C LYS A 73 -9.85 -16.89 6.56
N SER A 74 -10.14 -16.85 5.26
CA SER A 74 -10.01 -18.02 4.38
C SER A 74 -8.55 -18.39 4.05
N HIS A 75 -7.61 -17.49 4.29
CA HIS A 75 -6.18 -17.72 4.07
C HIS A 75 -5.31 -16.83 4.97
N ASN A 76 -4.04 -17.21 5.13
CA ASN A 76 -3.08 -16.49 5.99
C ASN A 76 -2.26 -15.43 5.25
N LYS A 77 -2.69 -14.98 4.07
CA LYS A 77 -1.97 -13.94 3.33
C LYS A 77 -2.14 -12.59 4.02
N SER A 78 -1.08 -11.80 4.01
CA SER A 78 -1.05 -10.52 4.70
C SER A 78 -1.36 -9.34 3.76
N LEU A 79 -1.80 -8.23 4.35
CA LEU A 79 -1.91 -6.92 3.68
C LEU A 79 -0.55 -6.31 3.26
N GLY A 80 0.52 -7.06 3.35
CA GLY A 80 1.78 -6.77 2.66
C GLY A 80 1.72 -6.98 1.15
N LEU A 81 0.62 -7.55 0.63
CA LEU A 81 0.38 -7.80 -0.80
C LEU A 81 -0.79 -6.96 -1.30
N VAL A 82 -0.61 -6.27 -2.43
CA VAL A 82 -1.67 -5.44 -3.05
C VAL A 82 -2.90 -6.26 -3.42
N SER A 83 -2.71 -7.49 -3.89
CA SER A 83 -3.81 -8.41 -4.20
C SER A 83 -4.69 -8.73 -2.99
N VAL A 84 -4.10 -8.83 -1.80
CA VAL A 84 -4.85 -9.09 -0.55
C VAL A 84 -5.70 -7.88 -0.15
N TRP A 85 -5.23 -6.65 -0.40
CA TRP A 85 -6.04 -5.45 -0.23
C TRP A 85 -7.27 -5.47 -1.14
N ARG A 86 -7.09 -5.84 -2.41
CA ARG A 86 -8.21 -5.97 -3.34
C ARG A 86 -9.22 -7.05 -2.88
N GLU A 87 -8.73 -8.23 -2.50
CA GLU A 87 -9.58 -9.32 -2.01
C GLU A 87 -10.38 -8.89 -0.77
N TRP A 88 -9.72 -8.22 0.18
CA TRP A 88 -10.34 -7.69 1.38
C TRP A 88 -11.39 -6.61 1.06
N ALA A 89 -11.10 -5.70 0.14
CA ALA A 89 -12.05 -4.67 -0.28
C ALA A 89 -13.28 -5.25 -0.96
N LEU A 90 -13.13 -6.32 -1.76
CA LEU A 90 -14.24 -7.07 -2.34
C LEU A 90 -15.09 -7.75 -1.25
N GLU A 91 -14.44 -8.43 -0.28
CA GLU A 91 -15.15 -9.08 0.83
C GLU A 91 -15.96 -8.09 1.67
N LYS A 92 -15.48 -6.84 1.79
CA LYS A 92 -16.13 -5.77 2.55
C LYS A 92 -17.09 -4.92 1.73
N ASP A 93 -17.24 -5.17 0.43
CA ASP A 93 -18.06 -4.37 -0.48
C ASP A 93 -17.69 -2.87 -0.47
N ILE A 94 -16.39 -2.58 -0.41
CA ILE A 94 -15.83 -1.22 -0.39
C ILE A 94 -14.96 -0.91 -1.61
N LEU A 95 -14.86 -1.85 -2.56
CA LEU A 95 -14.15 -1.63 -3.80
C LEU A 95 -14.94 -0.68 -4.70
N ILE A 96 -14.31 0.42 -5.09
CA ILE A 96 -14.95 1.48 -5.89
C ILE A 96 -14.62 1.26 -7.37
N SER A 97 -15.60 1.46 -8.25
CA SER A 97 -15.40 1.36 -9.70
C SER A 97 -14.31 2.33 -10.18
N PRO A 98 -13.43 1.91 -11.11
CA PRO A 98 -12.39 2.77 -11.69
C PRO A 98 -12.96 3.97 -12.47
N GLU A 99 -14.23 3.93 -12.86
CA GLU A 99 -14.92 5.01 -13.57
C GLU A 99 -15.25 6.22 -12.67
N GLN A 100 -15.25 6.03 -11.36
CA GLN A 100 -15.48 7.12 -10.42
C GLN A 100 -14.18 7.88 -10.15
N GLU A 101 -14.25 9.21 -10.06
CA GLU A 101 -13.09 10.03 -9.73
C GLU A 101 -12.56 9.72 -8.32
N PRO A 102 -11.24 9.55 -8.15
CA PRO A 102 -10.63 9.35 -6.84
C PRO A 102 -10.82 10.58 -5.96
N ARG A 103 -11.06 10.34 -4.68
CA ARG A 103 -11.13 11.37 -3.66
C ARG A 103 -9.87 11.37 -2.80
N LEU A 104 -9.62 12.49 -2.16
CA LEU A 104 -8.54 12.59 -1.17
C LEU A 104 -8.74 11.55 -0.07
N GLY A 105 -7.71 10.78 0.21
CA GLY A 105 -7.74 9.69 1.17
C GLY A 105 -8.15 8.33 0.60
N ASP A 106 -8.61 8.24 -0.64
CA ASP A 106 -8.82 6.94 -1.27
C ASP A 106 -7.49 6.18 -1.39
N ILE A 107 -7.58 4.87 -1.26
CA ILE A 107 -6.46 3.98 -1.54
C ILE A 107 -6.62 3.48 -2.97
N VAL A 108 -5.62 3.74 -3.80
CA VAL A 108 -5.61 3.33 -5.21
C VAL A 108 -4.69 2.14 -5.38
N LEU A 109 -5.20 1.12 -6.05
CA LEU A 109 -4.48 -0.09 -6.44
C LEU A 109 -4.19 0.03 -7.94
N PHE A 110 -2.95 -0.09 -8.31
CA PHE A 110 -2.51 0.04 -9.70
C PHE A 110 -2.19 -1.31 -10.29
N ASP A 111 -2.56 -1.45 -11.55
CA ASP A 111 -2.26 -2.62 -12.35
C ASP A 111 -1.22 -2.24 -13.41
N GLN A 112 -0.11 -2.95 -13.44
CA GLN A 112 0.99 -2.74 -14.41
C GLN A 112 1.54 -1.30 -14.45
N LEU A 113 1.71 -0.67 -13.26
CA LEU A 113 2.21 0.69 -13.16
C LEU A 113 3.74 0.77 -13.18
N ILE A 114 4.40 -0.11 -12.44
CA ILE A 114 5.87 -0.12 -12.26
C ILE A 114 6.52 -1.37 -12.84
N SER A 115 5.73 -2.36 -13.21
CA SER A 115 6.16 -3.63 -13.80
C SER A 115 5.08 -4.19 -14.73
N GLU A 116 5.31 -5.35 -15.34
CA GLU A 116 4.31 -6.07 -16.13
C GLU A 116 3.37 -6.94 -15.27
N HIS A 117 3.52 -6.91 -13.95
CA HIS A 117 2.70 -7.70 -13.04
C HIS A 117 1.41 -6.98 -12.68
N SER A 118 0.32 -7.74 -12.55
CA SER A 118 -0.95 -7.24 -12.05
C SER A 118 -0.84 -6.81 -10.59
N LEU A 119 -1.53 -5.70 -10.25
CA LEU A 119 -1.59 -5.18 -8.88
C LEU A 119 -0.19 -4.96 -8.29
N ASP A 120 0.67 -4.34 -9.06
CA ASP A 120 2.09 -4.18 -8.74
C ASP A 120 2.38 -2.98 -7.83
N HIS A 121 1.42 -2.06 -7.65
CA HIS A 121 1.60 -0.90 -6.80
C HIS A 121 0.30 -0.44 -6.13
N MET A 122 0.44 0.36 -5.05
CA MET A 122 -0.68 1.05 -4.40
C MET A 122 -0.21 2.29 -3.65
N GLY A 123 -1.15 3.21 -3.40
CA GLY A 123 -0.87 4.43 -2.66
C GLY A 123 -2.15 5.09 -2.13
N VAL A 124 -1.97 6.11 -1.29
CA VAL A 124 -3.06 6.94 -0.76
C VAL A 124 -3.12 8.24 -1.56
N VAL A 125 -4.29 8.60 -2.07
CA VAL A 125 -4.51 9.87 -2.80
C VAL A 125 -4.36 11.04 -1.84
N ILE A 126 -3.39 11.90 -2.11
CA ILE A 126 -3.12 13.12 -1.34
C ILE A 126 -3.47 14.41 -2.11
N GLU A 127 -3.54 14.33 -3.44
CA GLU A 127 -3.99 15.44 -4.29
C GLU A 127 -4.77 14.90 -5.48
N ASN A 128 -5.83 15.60 -5.88
CA ASN A 128 -6.56 15.37 -7.11
C ASN A 128 -6.94 16.71 -7.74
N THR A 129 -6.42 16.99 -8.92
CA THR A 129 -6.70 18.23 -9.70
C THR A 129 -7.76 18.02 -10.79
N GLY A 130 -8.32 16.83 -10.93
CA GLY A 130 -9.17 16.43 -12.05
C GLY A 130 -8.40 16.05 -13.32
N THR A 131 -7.14 16.47 -13.44
CA THR A 131 -6.27 16.13 -14.57
C THR A 131 -5.24 15.05 -14.19
N TYR A 132 -4.80 15.09 -12.95
CA TYR A 132 -3.88 14.11 -12.38
C TYR A 132 -4.18 13.88 -10.89
N ILE A 133 -3.74 12.76 -10.39
CA ILE A 133 -3.70 12.47 -8.95
C ILE A 133 -2.25 12.33 -8.47
N ILE A 134 -1.99 12.75 -7.24
CA ILE A 134 -0.75 12.47 -6.53
C ILE A 134 -1.06 11.46 -5.43
N CYS A 135 -0.32 10.37 -5.42
CA CYS A 135 -0.42 9.35 -4.39
C CYS A 135 0.84 9.32 -3.52
N SER A 136 0.66 9.22 -2.22
CA SER A 136 1.72 8.88 -1.28
C SER A 136 1.93 7.37 -1.26
N GLY A 137 3.18 6.93 -1.37
CA GLY A 137 3.52 5.49 -1.49
C GLY A 137 4.67 5.26 -2.50
N GLY A 138 5.33 6.33 -2.86
CA GLY A 138 6.20 6.63 -3.98
C GLY A 138 5.49 7.74 -4.71
N ILE A 139 6.05 8.95 -4.77
CA ILE A 139 5.36 10.10 -5.39
C ILE A 139 5.08 9.75 -6.85
N LEU A 140 3.84 9.40 -7.14
CA LEU A 140 3.36 9.09 -8.47
C LEU A 140 2.39 10.18 -8.90
N ILE A 141 2.83 10.97 -9.87
CA ILE A 141 1.96 11.89 -10.59
C ILE A 141 1.37 11.11 -11.76
N ILE A 142 0.10 10.76 -11.69
CA ILE A 142 -0.57 10.03 -12.77
C ILE A 142 -1.41 11.03 -13.56
N LYS A 143 -1.00 11.28 -14.79
CA LYS A 143 -1.66 12.24 -15.70
C LYS A 143 -3.05 11.82 -16.17
N GLN A 144 -3.40 10.57 -16.03
CA GLN A 144 -4.72 10.04 -16.38
C GLN A 144 -4.93 8.76 -15.60
N ILE A 145 -6.06 8.63 -14.91
CA ILE A 145 -6.42 7.38 -14.26
C ILE A 145 -6.72 6.40 -15.40
N SER A 146 -5.79 5.50 -15.65
CA SER A 146 -6.04 4.42 -16.59
C SER A 146 -7.16 3.53 -16.06
N SER A 147 -7.89 2.88 -16.96
CA SER A 147 -8.92 1.88 -16.65
C SER A 147 -8.42 0.73 -15.74
N ASN A 148 -7.15 0.72 -15.40
CA ASN A 148 -6.46 -0.30 -14.61
C ASN A 148 -6.28 0.08 -13.13
N ALA A 149 -6.77 1.23 -12.66
CA ALA A 149 -6.71 1.61 -11.25
C ALA A 149 -8.00 1.19 -10.53
N LEU A 150 -7.86 0.38 -9.48
CA LEU A 150 -8.92 0.03 -8.55
C LEU A 150 -8.79 0.88 -7.28
N ARG A 151 -9.90 1.18 -6.61
CA ARG A 151 -9.91 2.03 -5.41
C ARG A 151 -10.66 1.39 -4.27
N MET A 152 -10.32 1.78 -3.06
CA MET A 152 -11.06 1.50 -1.84
C MET A 152 -10.89 2.64 -0.84
#